data_8bb1a123b14166576d99e39b80863d9f
#
_entry.id   8bb1a123b14166576d99e39b80863d9f
#
_cell.length_a   1.000
_cell.length_b   1.000
_cell.length_c   1.000
_cell.angle_alpha   90.00
_cell.angle_beta   90.00
_cell.angle_gamma   90.00
#
_symmetry.space_group_name_H-M   'P 1'
#
loop_
_entity.id
_entity.type
_entity.pdbx_description
1 polymer ?
#
loop_
_entity_poly.entity_id
_entity_poly.type
_entity_poly.pdbx_seq_one_letter_code
_entity_poly.pdbx_strand_id
1 'polypeptide(L)'
;MILQLGMFETLALAVLAIYLGNYLRKVFPILKKYCLPASVVGGTIFAVISMVLYYSNVVELSFEFKAINSLFYCIFFAASGAAASLSLLKQGGKLVIIFTILAAALAACQNALALFVGNLMGVNPLISMMTGSIPMTGGHGNAAAFAPIAVEAGASAAMEVAIAAATFGL
;
A
#
# COMPACT_ATOMS: atom_id res chain seq x y z
N MET A 1 12.92 25.29 1.37
CA MET A 1 12.21 25.57 2.64
C MET A 1 11.54 24.29 3.09
N ILE A 2 11.83 23.77 4.30
CA ILE A 2 11.18 22.56 4.81
C ILE A 2 9.88 22.99 5.51
N LEU A 3 8.74 22.51 5.01
CA LEU A 3 7.43 22.71 5.62
C LEU A 3 7.07 21.43 6.40
N GLN A 4 7.14 21.52 7.73
CA GLN A 4 6.73 20.44 8.61
C GLN A 4 5.22 20.52 8.80
N LEU A 5 4.52 19.48 8.40
CA LEU A 5 3.07 19.33 8.55
C LEU A 5 2.80 18.39 9.72
N GLY A 6 2.10 18.90 10.72
CA GLY A 6 1.68 18.11 11.86
C GLY A 6 0.61 17.07 11.49
N MET A 7 0.19 16.31 12.49
CA MET A 7 -0.74 15.20 12.32
C MET A 7 -2.09 15.64 11.70
N PHE A 8 -2.65 16.76 12.13
CA PHE A 8 -3.96 17.24 11.65
C PHE A 8 -3.89 17.81 10.24
N GLU A 9 -2.82 18.55 9.92
CA GLU A 9 -2.59 19.09 8.57
C GLU A 9 -2.37 17.95 7.57
N THR A 10 -1.61 16.93 7.97
CA THR A 10 -1.38 15.72 7.16
C THR A 10 -2.70 15.01 6.87
N LEU A 11 -3.57 14.85 7.88
CA LEU A 11 -4.88 14.24 7.71
C LEU A 11 -5.79 15.08 6.79
N ALA A 12 -5.80 16.40 6.97
CA ALA A 12 -6.58 17.31 6.13
C ALA A 12 -6.16 17.20 4.66
N LEU A 13 -4.85 17.19 4.38
CA LEU A 13 -4.32 17.00 3.01
C LEU A 13 -4.68 15.63 2.44
N ALA A 14 -4.62 14.57 3.24
CA ALA A 14 -5.03 13.23 2.80
C ALA A 14 -6.52 13.20 2.40
N VAL A 15 -7.39 13.84 3.18
CA VAL A 15 -8.81 13.97 2.86
C VAL A 15 -9.01 14.75 1.55
N LEU A 16 -8.32 15.87 1.37
CA LEU A 16 -8.37 16.65 0.13
C LEU A 16 -7.90 15.84 -1.07
N ALA A 17 -6.83 15.07 -0.93
CA ALA A 17 -6.34 14.18 -1.98
C ALA A 17 -7.38 13.12 -2.37
N ILE A 18 -8.08 12.52 -1.40
CA ILE A 18 -9.17 11.57 -1.66
C ILE A 18 -10.34 12.25 -2.38
N TYR A 19 -10.73 13.45 -1.98
CA TYR A 19 -11.79 14.22 -2.66
C TYR A 19 -11.40 14.54 -4.10
N LEU A 20 -10.16 14.95 -4.34
CA LEU A 20 -9.61 15.19 -5.68
C LEU A 20 -9.65 13.89 -6.51
N GLY A 21 -9.21 12.77 -5.96
CA GLY A 21 -9.28 11.47 -6.62
C GLY A 21 -10.71 11.04 -6.97
N ASN A 22 -11.66 11.26 -6.07
CA ASN A 22 -13.08 11.00 -6.34
C ASN A 22 -13.64 11.91 -7.46
N TYR A 23 -13.27 13.16 -7.47
CA TYR A 23 -13.66 14.10 -8.52
C TYR A 23 -13.11 13.66 -9.88
N LEU A 24 -11.83 13.32 -9.96
CA LEU A 24 -11.19 12.86 -11.19
C LEU A 24 -11.77 11.54 -11.71
N ARG A 25 -12.15 10.61 -10.83
CA ARG A 25 -12.85 9.38 -11.22
C ARG A 25 -14.24 9.64 -11.80
N LYS A 26 -14.88 10.77 -11.45
CA LYS A 26 -16.14 11.20 -12.08
C LYS A 26 -15.91 11.83 -13.43
N VAL A 27 -14.86 12.64 -13.57
CA VAL A 27 -14.51 13.34 -14.83
C VAL A 27 -13.93 12.37 -15.86
N PHE A 28 -13.09 11.43 -15.43
CA PHE A 28 -12.44 10.45 -16.29
C PHE A 28 -13.00 9.04 -16.07
N PRO A 29 -14.03 8.60 -16.85
CA PRO A 29 -14.65 7.28 -16.69
C PRO A 29 -13.67 6.10 -16.82
N ILE A 30 -12.56 6.32 -17.52
CA ILE A 30 -11.52 5.31 -17.72
C ILE A 30 -10.90 4.86 -16.38
N LEU A 31 -10.70 5.78 -15.43
CA LEU A 31 -10.19 5.48 -14.09
C LEU A 31 -11.15 4.57 -13.31
N LYS A 32 -12.44 4.76 -13.53
CA LYS A 32 -13.48 3.93 -12.93
C LYS A 32 -13.57 2.56 -13.60
N LYS A 33 -13.34 2.49 -14.91
CA LYS A 33 -13.33 1.24 -15.69
C LYS A 33 -12.20 0.30 -15.23
N TYR A 34 -11.04 0.84 -14.88
CA TYR A 34 -9.90 0.08 -14.33
C TYR A 34 -9.96 -0.10 -12.81
N CYS A 35 -11.11 0.20 -12.18
CA CYS A 35 -11.33 0.03 -10.73
C CYS A 35 -10.30 0.72 -9.83
N LEU A 36 -9.59 1.77 -10.33
CA LEU A 36 -8.57 2.47 -9.55
C LEU A 36 -9.21 3.16 -8.34
N PRO A 37 -8.72 2.91 -7.09
CA PRO A 37 -9.21 3.58 -5.89
C PRO A 37 -8.99 5.09 -5.96
N ALA A 38 -9.92 5.87 -5.39
CA ALA A 38 -9.79 7.33 -5.35
C ALA A 38 -8.53 7.79 -4.58
N SER A 39 -8.16 7.06 -3.54
CA SER A 39 -6.94 7.32 -2.76
C SER A 39 -5.68 7.19 -3.59
N VAL A 40 -5.62 6.19 -4.49
CA VAL A 40 -4.46 6.00 -5.39
C VAL A 40 -4.40 7.13 -6.41
N VAL A 41 -5.52 7.47 -7.05
CA VAL A 41 -5.56 8.56 -8.05
C VAL A 41 -5.17 9.90 -7.42
N GLY A 42 -5.78 10.25 -6.29
CA GLY A 42 -5.49 11.51 -5.59
C GLY A 42 -4.07 11.53 -5.00
N GLY A 43 -3.64 10.42 -4.41
CA GLY A 43 -2.29 10.27 -3.85
C GLY A 43 -1.19 10.38 -4.91
N THR A 44 -1.37 9.78 -6.08
CA THR A 44 -0.40 9.87 -7.18
C THR A 44 -0.25 11.33 -7.67
N ILE A 45 -1.36 12.06 -7.81
CA ILE A 45 -1.31 13.47 -8.21
C ILE A 45 -0.60 14.29 -7.14
N PHE A 46 -0.94 14.07 -5.88
CA PHE A 46 -0.30 14.75 -4.77
C PHE A 46 1.21 14.44 -4.73
N ALA A 47 1.61 13.18 -4.97
CA ALA A 47 3.02 12.80 -5.04
C ALA A 47 3.76 13.50 -6.19
N VAL A 48 3.13 13.59 -7.37
CA VAL A 48 3.71 14.31 -8.52
C VAL A 48 3.88 15.80 -8.21
N ILE A 49 2.87 16.43 -7.60
CA ILE A 49 2.96 17.83 -7.18
C ILE A 49 4.09 18.02 -6.16
N SER A 50 4.16 17.17 -5.14
CA SER A 50 5.22 17.22 -4.11
C SER A 50 6.60 17.02 -4.72
N MET A 51 6.73 16.10 -5.69
CA MET A 51 7.97 15.86 -6.42
C MET A 51 8.41 17.09 -7.21
N VAL A 52 7.50 17.73 -7.93
CA VAL A 52 7.80 18.96 -8.69
C VAL A 52 8.24 20.10 -7.76
N LEU A 53 7.57 20.27 -6.62
CA LEU A 53 7.92 21.27 -5.62
C LEU A 53 9.30 21.01 -5.02
N TYR A 54 9.64 19.75 -4.77
CA TYR A 54 10.94 19.34 -4.26
C TYR A 54 12.06 19.63 -5.27
N TYR A 55 11.92 19.19 -6.54
CA TYR A 55 12.93 19.43 -7.58
C TYR A 55 13.08 20.91 -7.94
N SER A 56 12.02 21.70 -7.81
CA SER A 56 12.06 23.15 -8.01
C SER A 56 12.72 23.91 -6.84
N ASN A 57 13.18 23.20 -5.79
CA ASN A 57 13.74 23.76 -4.56
C ASN A 57 12.83 24.81 -3.86
N VAL A 58 11.51 24.73 -4.10
CA VAL A 58 10.54 25.66 -3.52
C VAL A 58 10.18 25.22 -2.10
N VAL A 59 9.70 23.98 -1.95
CA VAL A 59 9.29 23.44 -0.65
C VAL A 59 9.56 21.93 -0.60
N GLU A 60 10.11 21.50 0.53
CA GLU A 60 10.20 20.11 0.93
C GLU A 60 9.11 19.85 1.98
N LEU A 61 8.20 18.91 1.72
CA LEU A 61 7.11 18.56 2.61
C LEU A 61 7.54 17.40 3.54
N SER A 62 7.49 17.64 4.85
CA SER A 62 7.72 16.63 5.88
C SER A 62 6.40 16.38 6.61
N PHE A 63 5.97 15.12 6.67
CA PHE A 63 4.66 14.73 7.23
C PHE A 63 4.82 13.95 8.52
N GLU A 64 4.04 14.31 9.53
CA GLU A 64 3.88 13.51 10.74
C GLU A 64 2.67 12.59 10.60
N PHE A 65 2.90 11.31 10.26
CA PHE A 65 1.82 10.36 9.95
C PHE A 65 1.85 9.06 10.76
N LYS A 66 2.89 8.80 11.57
CA LYS A 66 3.07 7.51 12.26
C LYS A 66 1.87 7.12 13.13
N ALA A 67 1.39 8.03 13.98
CA ALA A 67 0.28 7.75 14.89
C ALA A 67 -1.03 7.51 14.13
N ILE A 68 -1.31 8.33 13.11
CA ILE A 68 -2.50 8.19 12.25
C ILE A 68 -2.46 6.87 11.50
N ASN A 69 -1.34 6.52 10.89
CA ASN A 69 -1.17 5.24 10.19
C ASN A 69 -1.46 4.06 11.12
N SER A 70 -0.85 4.04 12.30
CA SER A 70 -1.08 2.96 13.27
C SER A 70 -2.56 2.83 13.66
N LEU A 71 -3.23 3.96 13.90
CA LEU A 71 -4.65 3.97 14.22
C LEU A 71 -5.50 3.41 13.07
N PHE A 72 -5.30 3.90 11.84
CA PHE A 72 -6.08 3.44 10.68
C PHE A 72 -5.79 1.99 10.31
N TYR A 73 -4.57 1.50 10.51
CA TYR A 73 -4.27 0.08 10.34
C TYR A 73 -4.99 -0.77 11.37
N CYS A 74 -4.99 -0.39 12.65
CA CYS A 74 -5.76 -1.09 13.67
C CYS A 74 -7.26 -1.14 13.32
N ILE A 75 -7.84 -0.03 12.87
CA ILE A 75 -9.24 0.04 12.45
C ILE A 75 -9.48 -0.85 11.22
N PHE A 76 -8.60 -0.79 10.22
CA PHE A 76 -8.73 -1.59 8.99
C PHE A 76 -8.69 -3.10 9.29
N PHE A 77 -7.70 -3.57 10.05
CA PHE A 77 -7.59 -4.98 10.38
C PHE A 77 -8.68 -5.45 11.33
N ALA A 78 -9.09 -4.62 12.30
CA ALA A 78 -10.21 -4.91 13.18
C ALA A 78 -11.53 -5.02 12.39
N ALA A 79 -11.80 -4.09 11.48
CA ALA A 79 -12.99 -4.13 10.63
C ALA A 79 -12.98 -5.34 9.68
N SER A 80 -11.83 -5.64 9.09
CA SER A 80 -11.64 -6.82 8.21
C SER A 80 -11.85 -8.13 8.99
N GLY A 81 -11.30 -8.22 10.20
CA GLY A 81 -11.51 -9.36 11.08
C GLY A 81 -12.96 -9.52 11.55
N ALA A 82 -13.62 -8.41 11.87
CA ALA A 82 -15.03 -8.40 12.26
C ALA A 82 -15.97 -8.80 11.10
N ALA A 83 -15.59 -8.48 9.86
CA ALA A 83 -16.33 -8.88 8.66
C ALA A 83 -16.18 -10.40 8.37
N ALA A 84 -15.17 -11.07 8.91
CA ALA A 84 -14.97 -12.49 8.73
C ALA A 84 -16.06 -13.27 9.48
N SER A 85 -16.86 -14.04 8.73
CA SER A 85 -17.97 -14.82 9.28
C SER A 85 -17.66 -16.30 9.22
N LEU A 86 -17.63 -16.98 10.39
CA LEU A 86 -17.50 -18.43 10.48
C LEU A 86 -18.65 -19.17 9.77
N SER A 87 -19.84 -18.54 9.71
CA SER A 87 -20.99 -19.09 8.98
C SER A 87 -20.74 -19.12 7.48
N LEU A 88 -20.17 -18.04 6.92
CA LEU A 88 -19.81 -17.96 5.49
C LEU A 88 -18.69 -18.96 5.15
N LEU A 89 -17.69 -19.11 6.03
CA LEU A 89 -16.63 -20.11 5.86
C LEU A 89 -17.19 -21.54 5.82
N LYS A 90 -18.15 -21.87 6.69
CA LYS A 90 -18.81 -23.17 6.69
C LYS A 90 -19.66 -23.40 5.44
N GLN A 91 -20.35 -22.38 4.93
CA GLN A 91 -21.12 -22.46 3.69
C GLN A 91 -20.24 -22.69 2.45
N GLY A 92 -19.03 -22.08 2.41
CA GLY A 92 -18.07 -22.29 1.34
C GLY A 92 -17.43 -23.69 1.33
N GLY A 93 -17.44 -24.39 2.46
CA GLY A 93 -17.04 -25.77 2.61
C GLY A 93 -15.68 -26.11 2.00
N LYS A 94 -15.61 -27.23 1.28
CA LYS A 94 -14.36 -27.73 0.65
C LYS A 94 -13.74 -26.76 -0.35
N LEU A 95 -14.56 -25.97 -1.04
CA LEU A 95 -14.07 -25.01 -2.04
C LEU A 95 -13.23 -23.90 -1.40
N VAL A 96 -13.64 -23.38 -0.24
CA VAL A 96 -12.89 -22.36 0.51
C VAL A 96 -11.55 -22.92 0.96
N ILE A 97 -11.50 -24.17 1.45
CA ILE A 97 -10.25 -24.81 1.88
C ILE A 97 -9.28 -24.93 0.70
N ILE A 98 -9.74 -25.44 -0.45
CA ILE A 98 -8.92 -25.58 -1.65
C ILE A 98 -8.40 -24.21 -2.09
N PHE A 99 -9.28 -23.19 -2.15
CA PHE A 99 -8.89 -21.85 -2.55
C PHE A 99 -7.85 -21.24 -1.60
N THR A 100 -8.01 -21.46 -0.29
CA THR A 100 -7.04 -20.97 0.72
C THR A 100 -5.67 -21.62 0.53
N ILE A 101 -5.62 -22.93 0.27
CA ILE A 101 -4.35 -23.64 0.02
C ILE A 101 -3.70 -23.11 -1.26
N LEU A 102 -4.47 -22.93 -2.33
CA LEU A 102 -3.95 -22.38 -3.59
C LEU A 102 -3.44 -20.94 -3.42
N ALA A 103 -4.17 -20.10 -2.69
CA ALA A 103 -3.75 -18.72 -2.40
C ALA A 103 -2.46 -18.69 -1.56
N ALA A 104 -2.33 -19.56 -0.56
CA ALA A 104 -1.12 -19.68 0.24
C ALA A 104 0.08 -20.18 -0.61
N ALA A 105 -0.13 -21.16 -1.47
CA ALA A 105 0.89 -21.64 -2.40
C ALA A 105 1.33 -20.53 -3.38
N LEU A 106 0.38 -19.78 -3.93
CA LEU A 106 0.67 -18.64 -4.80
C LEU A 106 1.51 -17.59 -4.08
N ALA A 107 1.14 -17.22 -2.85
CA ALA A 107 1.89 -16.25 -2.04
C ALA A 107 3.32 -16.73 -1.78
N ALA A 108 3.51 -18.01 -1.47
CA ALA A 108 4.84 -18.60 -1.29
C ALA A 108 5.67 -18.55 -2.59
N CYS A 109 5.07 -18.88 -3.73
CA CYS A 109 5.73 -18.80 -5.03
C CYS A 109 6.10 -17.36 -5.40
N GLN A 110 5.23 -16.39 -5.14
CA GLN A 110 5.53 -14.96 -5.36
C GLN A 110 6.73 -14.50 -4.53
N ASN A 111 6.80 -14.86 -3.25
CA ASN A 111 7.93 -14.52 -2.40
C ASN A 111 9.22 -15.22 -2.84
N ALA A 112 9.15 -16.50 -3.20
CA ALA A 112 10.30 -17.23 -3.71
C ALA A 112 10.85 -16.60 -5.01
N LEU A 113 9.95 -16.22 -5.93
CA LEU A 113 10.32 -15.54 -7.16
C LEU A 113 10.95 -14.16 -6.88
N ALA A 114 10.36 -13.37 -6.00
CA ALA A 114 10.88 -12.06 -5.62
C ALA A 114 12.29 -12.16 -5.02
N LEU A 115 12.51 -13.11 -4.10
CA LEU A 115 13.83 -13.36 -3.52
C LEU A 115 14.83 -13.86 -4.55
N PHE A 116 14.41 -14.76 -5.44
CA PHE A 116 15.28 -15.31 -6.49
C PHE A 116 15.74 -14.20 -7.45
N VAL A 117 14.80 -13.41 -7.96
CA VAL A 117 15.12 -12.29 -8.88
C VAL A 117 15.92 -11.22 -8.16
N GLY A 118 15.55 -10.86 -6.94
CA GLY A 118 16.27 -9.88 -6.14
C GLY A 118 17.72 -10.31 -5.84
N ASN A 119 17.94 -11.59 -5.55
CA ASN A 119 19.29 -12.14 -5.35
C ASN A 119 20.13 -12.07 -6.64
N LEU A 120 19.53 -12.37 -7.80
CA LEU A 120 20.21 -12.22 -9.09
C LEU A 120 20.60 -10.77 -9.39
N MET A 121 19.83 -9.82 -8.92
CA MET A 121 20.06 -8.38 -9.08
C MET A 121 20.93 -7.78 -7.97
N GLY A 122 21.34 -8.54 -6.96
CA GLY A 122 22.09 -8.05 -5.82
C GLY A 122 21.29 -7.14 -4.87
N VAL A 123 19.95 -7.24 -4.90
CA VAL A 123 19.06 -6.45 -4.04
C VAL A 123 18.93 -7.09 -2.66
N ASN A 124 18.84 -6.26 -1.63
CA ASN A 124 18.62 -6.73 -0.26
C ASN A 124 17.36 -7.62 -0.18
N PRO A 125 17.43 -8.82 0.44
CA PRO A 125 16.31 -9.77 0.52
C PRO A 125 15.03 -9.17 1.13
N LEU A 126 15.15 -8.30 2.13
CA LEU A 126 14.00 -7.63 2.73
C LEU A 126 13.30 -6.68 1.75
N ILE A 127 14.07 -5.96 0.92
CA ILE A 127 13.52 -5.12 -0.16
C ILE A 127 12.87 -6.01 -1.23
N SER A 128 13.50 -7.12 -1.58
CA SER A 128 12.95 -8.09 -2.54
C SER A 128 11.61 -8.66 -2.06
N MET A 129 11.46 -8.99 -0.78
CA MET A 129 10.18 -9.43 -0.21
C MET A 129 9.08 -8.36 -0.32
N MET A 130 9.45 -7.08 -0.33
CA MET A 130 8.51 -5.98 -0.53
C MET A 130 8.04 -5.83 -1.99
N THR A 131 8.49 -6.68 -2.89
CA THR A 131 7.95 -6.83 -4.26
C THR A 131 7.20 -8.15 -4.46
N GLY A 132 7.14 -8.99 -3.44
CA GLY A 132 6.48 -10.30 -3.45
C GLY A 132 5.00 -10.26 -3.10
N SER A 133 4.54 -11.28 -2.37
CA SER A 133 3.12 -11.44 -2.02
C SER A 133 2.59 -10.36 -1.08
N ILE A 134 3.44 -9.72 -0.27
CA ILE A 134 3.03 -8.69 0.68
C ILE A 134 2.27 -7.57 -0.02
N PRO A 135 2.86 -6.87 -1.02
CA PRO A 135 2.14 -5.85 -1.78
C PRO A 135 1.24 -6.42 -2.86
N MET A 136 1.66 -7.48 -3.57
CA MET A 136 0.96 -7.98 -4.76
C MET A 136 -0.36 -8.71 -4.42
N THR A 137 -0.38 -9.50 -3.36
CA THR A 137 -1.59 -10.22 -2.89
C THR A 137 -2.30 -9.43 -1.79
N GLY A 138 -1.53 -8.81 -0.90
CA GLY A 138 -2.04 -8.09 0.26
C GLY A 138 -2.39 -6.63 0.00
N GLY A 139 -1.93 -6.05 -1.12
CA GLY A 139 -2.16 -4.66 -1.50
C GLY A 139 -1.50 -3.64 -0.58
N HIS A 140 -1.92 -2.37 -0.69
CA HIS A 140 -1.36 -1.26 0.08
C HIS A 140 -1.48 -1.43 1.61
N GLY A 141 -2.55 -2.07 2.09
CA GLY A 141 -2.75 -2.31 3.53
C GLY A 141 -1.64 -3.18 4.11
N ASN A 142 -1.36 -4.32 3.48
CA ASN A 142 -0.30 -5.21 3.93
C ASN A 142 1.09 -4.61 3.66
N ALA A 143 1.31 -3.97 2.50
CA ALA A 143 2.54 -3.26 2.21
C ALA A 143 2.90 -2.29 3.33
N ALA A 144 1.97 -1.44 3.72
CA ALA A 144 2.18 -0.45 4.74
C ALA A 144 2.26 -1.02 6.17
N ALA A 145 1.66 -2.19 6.44
CA ALA A 145 1.78 -2.87 7.73
C ALA A 145 3.15 -3.56 7.92
N PHE A 146 3.68 -4.17 6.84
CA PHE A 146 4.92 -4.96 6.92
C PHE A 146 6.19 -4.17 6.58
N ALA A 147 6.10 -3.14 5.73
CA ALA A 147 7.26 -2.36 5.34
C ALA A 147 8.00 -1.69 6.52
N PRO A 148 7.34 -1.15 7.56
CA PRO A 148 8.02 -0.61 8.73
C PRO A 148 8.92 -1.64 9.43
N ILE A 149 8.49 -2.91 9.49
CA ILE A 149 9.27 -4.01 10.08
C ILE A 149 10.55 -4.24 9.28
N ALA A 150 10.47 -4.19 7.95
CA ALA A 150 11.65 -4.29 7.09
C ALA A 150 12.59 -3.08 7.21
N VAL A 151 12.04 -1.88 7.39
CA VAL A 151 12.82 -0.65 7.65
C VAL A 151 13.57 -0.77 8.97
N GLU A 152 12.92 -1.22 10.05
CA GLU A 152 13.55 -1.44 11.35
C GLU A 152 14.64 -2.53 11.28
N ALA A 153 14.48 -3.50 10.40
CA ALA A 153 15.49 -4.54 10.13
C ALA A 153 16.62 -4.08 9.19
N GLY A 154 16.67 -2.79 8.83
CA GLY A 154 17.78 -2.18 8.08
C GLY A 154 17.52 -1.97 6.58
N ALA A 155 16.31 -2.25 6.09
CA ALA A 155 15.93 -2.01 4.68
C ALA A 155 15.24 -0.65 4.53
N SER A 156 15.98 0.45 4.55
CA SER A 156 15.43 1.83 4.59
C SER A 156 14.45 2.15 3.44
N ALA A 157 14.65 1.59 2.25
CA ALA A 157 13.78 1.79 1.07
C ALA A 157 12.57 0.84 1.02
N ALA A 158 12.32 0.04 2.06
CA ALA A 158 11.27 -0.99 2.04
C ALA A 158 9.86 -0.40 1.91
N MET A 159 9.61 0.77 2.52
CA MET A 159 8.30 1.42 2.48
C MET A 159 7.96 1.90 1.07
N GLU A 160 8.87 2.60 0.43
CA GLU A 160 8.71 3.15 -0.92
C GLU A 160 8.51 2.03 -1.94
N VAL A 161 9.37 0.99 -1.86
CA VAL A 161 9.30 -0.17 -2.75
C VAL A 161 7.98 -0.93 -2.55
N ALA A 162 7.55 -1.17 -1.31
CA ALA A 162 6.31 -1.87 -1.01
C ALA A 162 5.08 -1.13 -1.55
N ILE A 163 5.02 0.20 -1.38
CA ILE A 163 3.91 1.03 -1.89
C ILE A 163 3.92 1.07 -3.41
N ALA A 164 5.10 1.23 -4.04
CA ALA A 164 5.23 1.22 -5.50
C ALA A 164 4.78 -0.14 -6.08
N ALA A 165 5.23 -1.25 -5.48
CA ALA A 165 4.82 -2.59 -5.91
C ALA A 165 3.33 -2.84 -5.72
N ALA A 166 2.73 -2.38 -4.61
CA ALA A 166 1.29 -2.48 -4.38
C ALA A 166 0.48 -1.66 -5.41
N THR A 167 0.99 -0.50 -5.81
CA THR A 167 0.36 0.33 -6.85
C THR A 167 0.45 -0.34 -8.22
N PHE A 168 1.58 -0.99 -8.52
CA PHE A 168 1.76 -1.74 -9.76
C PHE A 168 0.88 -2.99 -9.83
N GLY A 169 0.60 -3.64 -8.69
CA GLY A 169 -0.23 -4.84 -8.58
C GLY A 169 -1.74 -4.60 -8.64
N LEU A 170 -2.21 -3.35 -8.68
CA LEU A 170 -3.63 -2.98 -8.83
C LEU A 170 -4.10 -3.16 -10.26
#